data_23ff4b7bf76047805ddf57a6edd90448
#
_entry.id   23ff4b7bf76047805ddf57a6edd90448
#
_cell.length_a   1.000
_cell.length_b   1.000
_cell.length_c   1.000
_cell.angle_alpha   90.00
_cell.angle_beta   90.00
_cell.angle_gamma   90.00
#
_symmetry.space_group_name_H-M   'P 1'
#
loop_
_entity.id
_entity.type
_entity.pdbx_description
1 polymer ?
#
loop_
_entity_poly.entity_id
_entity_poly.type
_entity_poly.pdbx_seq_one_letter_code
_entity_poly.pdbx_strand_id
1 'polypeptide(L)'
;MVIDYNAIIVMEDLNKGFKRGRFKVERQVYQKFENMLISKLNYLVFKERKADENGGILRGYQLTYIPKSIKNVGKQCGCIFYVPAAYTSKIDPSTGFINIFDFKKYSGSGINAKVKDKKEFLMSMNSIRYINEGSEEYEKIGHRELFAFSFDYDNFKTYNVSSPVNEWTAYTYGERIKKLYKDGRWLRSEVLNLTENLIKLMEQYNIEYKDGHDIREDISHMDETRNADFICSLFEELKYTVQLRNSKSEAEDENYDRLVSPILNSSNGFYDSSDYMENENNTTHTMPKDADANGAYCIALKGLYEINKIKQNWSDDKKFKENELYINVTEWLDYIQNRRFE
;
A
#
# COMPACT_ATOMS: atom_id res chain seq x y z
N MET A 1 21.42 17.72 -6.49
CA MET A 1 19.98 17.38 -6.58
C MET A 1 19.08 18.56 -6.19
N VAL A 2 19.02 19.06 -4.91
CA VAL A 2 18.06 20.13 -4.53
C VAL A 2 18.30 21.40 -5.35
N ILE A 3 19.55 21.83 -5.53
CA ILE A 3 19.91 23.03 -6.31
C ILE A 3 19.87 22.74 -7.82
N ASP A 4 20.43 21.64 -8.27
CA ASP A 4 20.58 21.33 -9.69
C ASP A 4 19.23 21.07 -10.38
N TYR A 5 18.29 20.49 -9.64
CA TYR A 5 16.95 20.12 -10.14
C TYR A 5 15.82 20.93 -9.54
N ASN A 6 16.10 21.95 -8.71
CA ASN A 6 15.09 22.67 -7.92
C ASN A 6 14.17 21.74 -7.15
N ALA A 7 14.73 20.65 -6.61
CA ALA A 7 13.95 19.58 -5.99
C ALA A 7 13.51 19.95 -4.56
N ILE A 8 12.34 19.47 -4.19
CA ILE A 8 11.83 19.49 -2.81
C ILE A 8 12.00 18.08 -2.24
N ILE A 9 12.43 18.00 -0.97
CA ILE A 9 12.56 16.75 -0.24
C ILE A 9 11.26 16.54 0.54
N VAL A 10 10.54 15.47 0.20
CA VAL A 10 9.33 15.08 0.94
C VAL A 10 9.68 13.97 1.92
N MET A 11 9.29 14.14 3.17
CA MET A 11 9.53 13.20 4.28
C MET A 11 8.24 12.83 4.98
N GLU A 12 8.20 11.65 5.56
CA GLU A 12 7.11 11.26 6.45
C GLU A 12 7.14 12.05 7.77
N ASP A 13 5.96 12.55 8.20
CA ASP A 13 5.78 13.05 9.57
C ASP A 13 5.60 11.87 10.54
N LEU A 14 6.70 11.37 11.06
CA LEU A 14 6.74 10.27 12.01
C LEU A 14 6.31 10.67 13.44
N ASN A 15 6.15 11.97 13.72
CA ASN A 15 5.81 12.44 15.06
C ASN A 15 4.41 12.04 15.51
N LYS A 16 3.47 11.87 14.57
CA LYS A 16 2.07 11.51 14.88
C LYS A 16 1.83 10.00 15.01
N GLY A 17 2.63 9.14 14.37
CA GLY A 17 2.44 7.68 14.31
C GLY A 17 3.42 6.85 15.15
N PHE A 18 4.66 7.29 15.28
CA PHE A 18 5.76 6.55 15.87
C PHE A 18 5.74 6.44 17.41
N LYS A 19 4.83 7.12 18.10
CA LYS A 19 4.70 7.05 19.57
C LYS A 19 4.40 5.63 20.08
N ARG A 20 4.00 4.69 19.21
CA ARG A 20 3.70 3.28 19.50
C ARG A 20 4.67 2.29 18.87
N GLY A 21 5.74 2.76 18.21
CA GLY A 21 6.72 1.91 17.51
C GLY A 21 7.48 0.99 18.46
N ARG A 22 7.74 -0.23 18.01
CA ARG A 22 8.37 -1.31 18.77
C ARG A 22 9.83 -1.05 19.15
N PHE A 23 10.54 -0.17 18.44
CA PHE A 23 11.98 0.00 18.61
C PHE A 23 12.38 1.45 18.88
N LYS A 24 12.90 1.67 20.09
CA LYS A 24 13.46 2.95 20.53
C LYS A 24 14.67 3.39 19.67
N VAL A 25 15.39 2.43 19.12
CA VAL A 25 16.60 2.65 18.30
C VAL A 25 16.24 3.25 16.94
N GLU A 26 15.22 2.74 16.25
CA GLU A 26 14.77 3.27 14.94
C GLU A 26 14.41 4.74 15.04
N ARG A 27 13.66 5.12 16.06
CA ARG A 27 13.28 6.52 16.29
C ARG A 27 14.50 7.43 16.45
N GLN A 28 15.53 6.99 17.15
CA GLN A 28 16.76 7.77 17.34
C GLN A 28 17.54 7.92 16.04
N VAL A 29 17.58 6.87 15.20
CA VAL A 29 18.24 6.89 13.89
C VAL A 29 17.55 7.89 12.97
N TYR A 30 16.21 7.84 12.87
CA TYR A 30 15.43 8.78 12.05
C TYR A 30 15.62 10.22 12.53
N GLN A 31 15.52 10.50 13.82
CA GLN A 31 15.74 11.84 14.36
C GLN A 31 17.16 12.35 14.08
N LYS A 32 18.16 11.49 14.17
CA LYS A 32 19.54 11.85 13.85
C LYS A 32 19.71 12.16 12.36
N PHE A 33 19.14 11.33 11.50
CA PHE A 33 19.14 11.54 10.05
C PHE A 33 18.47 12.88 9.69
N GLU A 34 17.28 13.13 10.21
CA GLU A 34 16.50 14.35 9.99
C GLU A 34 17.28 15.60 10.43
N ASN A 35 17.85 15.58 11.63
CA ASN A 35 18.68 16.68 12.12
C ASN A 35 19.93 16.91 11.27
N MET A 36 20.58 15.84 10.80
CA MET A 36 21.74 15.95 9.90
C MET A 36 21.34 16.54 8.55
N LEU A 37 20.20 16.13 7.99
CA LEU A 37 19.68 16.65 6.73
C LEU A 37 19.35 18.15 6.85
N ILE A 38 18.62 18.55 7.89
CA ILE A 38 18.29 19.96 8.16
C ILE A 38 19.57 20.78 8.31
N SER A 39 20.53 20.33 9.11
CA SER A 39 21.80 21.02 9.31
C SER A 39 22.59 21.17 8.02
N LYS A 40 22.61 20.13 7.18
CA LYS A 40 23.31 20.15 5.89
C LYS A 40 22.66 21.15 4.91
N LEU A 41 21.36 21.23 4.87
CA LEU A 41 20.62 22.13 3.97
C LEU A 41 20.50 23.55 4.50
N ASN A 42 20.69 23.75 5.82
CA ASN A 42 20.75 25.06 6.42
C ASN A 42 22.01 25.84 6.01
N TYR A 43 23.11 25.13 5.85
CA TYR A 43 24.36 25.72 5.36
C TYR A 43 25.06 24.79 4.38
N LEU A 44 24.70 24.92 3.10
CA LEU A 44 25.26 24.08 2.02
C LEU A 44 26.35 24.82 1.28
N VAL A 45 27.56 24.27 1.29
CA VAL A 45 28.76 24.79 0.61
C VAL A 45 29.33 23.72 -0.31
N PHE A 46 29.72 24.14 -1.51
CA PHE A 46 30.42 23.32 -2.49
C PHE A 46 31.92 23.60 -2.41
N LYS A 47 32.72 22.58 -2.12
CA LYS A 47 34.16 22.70 -1.91
C LYS A 47 34.94 23.15 -3.15
N GLU A 48 34.36 22.87 -4.32
CA GLU A 48 34.95 23.16 -5.63
C GLU A 48 34.74 24.62 -6.05
N ARG A 49 33.87 25.38 -5.36
CA ARG A 49 33.56 26.75 -5.67
C ARG A 49 34.50 27.72 -4.95
N LYS A 50 34.79 28.84 -5.58
CA LYS A 50 35.53 29.93 -4.92
C LYS A 50 34.76 30.46 -3.73
N ALA A 51 35.47 30.98 -2.74
CA ALA A 51 34.89 31.40 -1.45
C ALA A 51 33.76 32.43 -1.61
N ASP A 52 33.86 33.32 -2.56
CA ASP A 52 32.94 34.42 -2.84
C ASP A 52 31.88 34.14 -3.89
N GLU A 53 31.93 32.97 -4.55
CA GLU A 53 30.87 32.53 -5.47
C GLU A 53 29.62 32.02 -4.73
N ASN A 54 28.48 32.05 -5.41
CA ASN A 54 27.24 31.45 -4.86
C ASN A 54 27.44 29.95 -4.59
N GLY A 55 27.27 29.56 -3.35
CA GLY A 55 27.55 28.20 -2.87
C GLY A 55 28.99 27.99 -2.41
N GLY A 56 29.88 29.00 -2.48
CA GLY A 56 31.17 29.02 -1.82
C GLY A 56 31.05 29.26 -0.31
N ILE A 57 32.18 29.17 0.41
CA ILE A 57 32.19 29.21 1.89
C ILE A 57 31.63 30.53 2.49
N LEU A 58 31.80 31.66 1.79
CA LEU A 58 31.28 32.97 2.22
C LEU A 58 29.84 33.21 1.72
N ARG A 59 29.32 32.43 0.78
CA ARG A 59 28.00 32.53 0.18
C ARG A 59 27.31 31.17 0.07
N GLY A 60 27.31 30.43 1.18
CA GLY A 60 26.60 29.13 1.29
C GLY A 60 25.11 29.28 1.05
N TYR A 61 24.46 28.23 0.56
CA TYR A 61 23.03 28.20 0.40
C TYR A 61 22.33 27.88 1.72
N GLN A 62 21.27 28.62 2.02
CA GLN A 62 20.34 28.35 3.11
C GLN A 62 19.01 27.88 2.50
N LEU A 63 18.82 26.57 2.39
CA LEU A 63 17.64 25.96 1.76
C LEU A 63 16.55 25.58 2.76
N THR A 64 16.91 25.56 4.03
CA THR A 64 15.98 25.32 5.15
C THR A 64 16.45 26.08 6.38
N TYR A 65 15.59 26.19 7.40
CA TYR A 65 15.96 26.78 8.67
C TYR A 65 16.08 25.70 9.76
N ILE A 66 16.85 26.00 10.81
CA ILE A 66 16.96 25.10 11.97
C ILE A 66 15.77 25.37 12.89
N PRO A 67 14.92 24.36 13.18
CA PRO A 67 13.81 24.53 14.10
C PRO A 67 14.28 24.93 15.49
N LYS A 68 13.63 25.93 16.10
CA LYS A 68 13.96 26.39 17.48
C LYS A 68 13.73 25.32 18.55
N SER A 69 12.96 24.30 18.25
CA SER A 69 12.64 23.18 19.15
C SER A 69 12.45 21.90 18.36
N ILE A 70 12.84 20.76 18.94
CA ILE A 70 12.60 19.44 18.39
C ILE A 70 11.10 19.13 18.19
N LYS A 71 10.22 19.83 18.90
CA LYS A 71 8.77 19.73 18.71
C LYS A 71 8.28 20.34 17.38
N ASN A 72 9.10 21.16 16.75
CA ASN A 72 8.82 21.77 15.46
C ASN A 72 9.44 21.00 14.28
N VAL A 73 10.24 19.98 14.56
CA VAL A 73 10.68 19.01 13.57
C VAL A 73 9.44 18.23 13.10
N GLY A 74 9.25 18.09 11.80
CA GLY A 74 8.02 17.54 11.20
C GLY A 74 7.05 18.59 10.69
N LYS A 75 7.42 19.88 10.73
CA LYS A 75 6.75 21.00 10.02
C LYS A 75 7.51 21.34 8.75
N GLN A 76 6.86 22.03 7.84
CA GLN A 76 7.49 22.49 6.60
C GLN A 76 8.67 23.41 6.91
N CYS A 77 9.84 23.08 6.36
CA CYS A 77 11.10 23.76 6.62
C CYS A 77 11.84 24.06 5.31
N GLY A 78 11.41 25.08 4.59
CA GLY A 78 12.05 25.48 3.33
C GLY A 78 11.89 24.40 2.25
N CYS A 79 13.00 23.80 1.78
CA CYS A 79 12.96 22.74 0.76
C CYS A 79 12.62 21.33 1.31
N ILE A 80 12.40 21.18 2.63
CA ILE A 80 11.92 19.94 3.25
C ILE A 80 10.43 20.08 3.52
N PHE A 81 9.67 19.08 3.08
CA PHE A 81 8.23 19.04 3.21
C PHE A 81 7.82 17.75 3.94
N TYR A 82 6.88 17.84 4.89
CA TYR A 82 6.46 16.70 5.69
C TYR A 82 5.02 16.33 5.39
N VAL A 83 4.77 15.04 5.15
CA VAL A 83 3.44 14.49 4.87
C VAL A 83 3.08 13.36 5.84
N PRO A 84 1.76 13.14 6.09
CA PRO A 84 1.33 12.03 6.94
C PRO A 84 1.73 10.67 6.38
N ALA A 85 2.26 9.78 7.24
CA ALA A 85 2.69 8.42 6.88
C ALA A 85 1.54 7.45 6.55
N ALA A 86 0.28 7.79 6.89
CA ALA A 86 -0.85 6.89 6.72
C ALA A 86 -1.08 6.53 5.25
N TYR A 87 -1.25 5.23 4.96
CA TYR A 87 -1.54 4.70 3.63
C TYR A 87 -0.52 5.11 2.57
N THR A 88 0.74 4.74 2.76
CA THR A 88 1.82 4.96 1.79
C THR A 88 2.39 3.66 1.25
N SER A 89 2.81 2.73 2.12
CA SER A 89 3.55 1.53 1.74
C SER A 89 2.68 0.32 1.32
N LYS A 90 1.36 0.41 1.40
CA LYS A 90 0.41 -0.68 1.12
C LYS A 90 -0.69 -0.22 0.17
N ILE A 91 -0.34 0.58 -0.80
CA ILE A 91 -1.19 1.03 -1.89
C ILE A 91 -0.66 0.41 -3.18
N ASP A 92 -1.55 -0.08 -4.02
CA ASP A 92 -1.22 -0.37 -5.40
C ASP A 92 -0.96 0.94 -6.14
N PRO A 93 0.26 1.18 -6.63
CA PRO A 93 0.59 2.45 -7.27
C PRO A 93 -0.09 2.65 -8.63
N SER A 94 -0.63 1.59 -9.24
CA SER A 94 -1.28 1.65 -10.55
C SER A 94 -2.78 1.92 -10.48
N THR A 95 -3.46 1.43 -9.43
CA THR A 95 -4.91 1.54 -9.28
C THR A 95 -5.35 2.37 -8.08
N GLY A 96 -4.43 2.61 -7.14
CA GLY A 96 -4.76 3.23 -5.86
C GLY A 96 -5.48 2.28 -4.88
N PHE A 97 -5.58 0.99 -5.20
CA PHE A 97 -6.21 0.02 -4.32
C PHE A 97 -5.45 -0.12 -3.00
N ILE A 98 -6.19 -0.18 -1.92
CA ILE A 98 -5.68 -0.55 -0.58
C ILE A 98 -6.53 -1.67 -0.01
N ASN A 99 -5.90 -2.51 0.83
CA ASN A 99 -6.66 -3.50 1.58
C ASN A 99 -7.48 -2.80 2.68
N ILE A 100 -8.80 -2.75 2.48
CA ILE A 100 -9.77 -2.07 3.34
C ILE A 100 -10.36 -2.98 4.42
N PHE A 101 -10.10 -4.28 4.33
CA PHE A 101 -10.71 -5.26 5.23
C PHE A 101 -10.05 -5.28 6.60
N ASP A 102 -10.85 -5.24 7.68
CA ASP A 102 -10.35 -5.46 9.04
C ASP A 102 -10.46 -6.95 9.43
N PHE A 103 -9.53 -7.75 8.90
CA PHE A 103 -9.48 -9.18 9.20
C PHE A 103 -9.16 -9.50 10.67
N LYS A 104 -8.70 -8.53 11.47
CA LYS A 104 -8.33 -8.76 12.87
C LYS A 104 -9.53 -9.11 13.73
N LYS A 105 -10.68 -8.55 13.45
CA LYS A 105 -11.92 -8.86 14.19
C LYS A 105 -12.37 -10.31 14.03
N TYR A 106 -11.92 -10.98 12.96
CA TYR A 106 -12.20 -12.40 12.68
C TYR A 106 -11.10 -13.34 13.21
N SER A 107 -10.02 -12.79 13.78
CA SER A 107 -8.88 -13.53 14.33
C SER A 107 -8.98 -13.56 15.85
N GLY A 108 -9.30 -14.66 16.48
CA GLY A 108 -9.33 -14.78 17.95
C GLY A 108 -9.98 -16.07 18.43
N SER A 109 -10.03 -16.33 19.73
CA SER A 109 -10.51 -17.56 20.36
C SER A 109 -12.04 -17.60 20.53
N GLY A 110 -12.71 -18.53 19.86
CA GLY A 110 -14.17 -18.72 19.91
C GLY A 110 -14.66 -19.21 18.54
N ILE A 111 -14.58 -20.54 18.32
CA ILE A 111 -14.64 -21.12 16.96
C ILE A 111 -15.98 -20.86 16.27
N ASN A 112 -17.12 -21.11 16.92
CA ASN A 112 -18.44 -21.09 16.25
C ASN A 112 -18.95 -19.70 15.88
N ALA A 113 -18.83 -18.70 16.77
CA ALA A 113 -19.27 -17.34 16.46
C ALA A 113 -18.50 -16.73 15.27
N LYS A 114 -17.24 -17.11 15.12
CA LYS A 114 -16.37 -16.59 14.06
C LYS A 114 -16.55 -17.27 12.71
N VAL A 115 -16.99 -18.50 12.68
CA VAL A 115 -17.36 -19.16 11.41
C VAL A 115 -18.58 -18.47 10.83
N LYS A 116 -19.59 -18.17 11.68
CA LYS A 116 -20.76 -17.39 11.29
C LYS A 116 -20.38 -16.01 10.76
N ASP A 117 -19.55 -15.26 11.49
CA ASP A 117 -19.11 -13.93 11.07
C ASP A 117 -18.32 -13.98 9.74
N LYS A 118 -17.49 -15.01 9.53
CA LYS A 118 -16.76 -15.23 8.27
C LYS A 118 -17.72 -15.58 7.13
N LYS A 119 -18.72 -16.42 7.38
CA LYS A 119 -19.75 -16.74 6.40
C LYS A 119 -20.53 -15.48 5.99
N GLU A 120 -21.01 -14.70 6.95
CA GLU A 120 -21.69 -13.43 6.71
C GLU A 120 -20.81 -12.46 5.90
N PHE A 121 -19.50 -12.42 6.20
CA PHE A 121 -18.55 -11.62 5.45
C PHE A 121 -18.42 -12.08 3.99
N LEU A 122 -18.26 -13.38 3.73
CA LEU A 122 -18.20 -13.93 2.37
C LEU A 122 -19.51 -13.70 1.62
N MET A 123 -20.66 -13.84 2.29
CA MET A 123 -21.98 -13.58 1.71
C MET A 123 -22.22 -12.10 1.40
N SER A 124 -21.50 -11.17 2.03
CA SER A 124 -21.58 -9.73 1.74
C SER A 124 -20.77 -9.29 0.52
N MET A 125 -20.00 -10.19 -0.09
CA MET A 125 -19.36 -9.97 -1.39
C MET A 125 -20.40 -9.87 -2.51
N ASN A 126 -20.08 -9.20 -3.60
CA ASN A 126 -20.95 -9.10 -4.78
C ASN A 126 -20.93 -10.41 -5.57
N SER A 127 -19.76 -11.06 -5.68
CA SER A 127 -19.58 -12.39 -6.26
C SER A 127 -18.28 -13.06 -5.82
N ILE A 128 -18.25 -14.39 -5.85
CA ILE A 128 -17.04 -15.20 -5.70
C ILE A 128 -17.11 -16.25 -6.82
N ARG A 129 -16.24 -16.14 -7.83
CA ARG A 129 -16.35 -16.97 -9.04
C ARG A 129 -15.00 -17.29 -9.65
N TYR A 130 -14.95 -18.37 -10.39
CA TYR A 130 -13.85 -18.73 -11.27
C TYR A 130 -13.98 -18.02 -12.61
N ILE A 131 -12.85 -17.66 -13.22
CA ILE A 131 -12.83 -17.02 -14.53
C ILE A 131 -12.73 -18.11 -15.60
N ASN A 132 -13.82 -18.30 -16.32
CA ASN A 132 -13.90 -19.35 -17.35
C ASN A 132 -13.08 -19.01 -18.58
N GLU A 133 -12.43 -20.02 -19.13
CA GLU A 133 -11.73 -19.94 -20.41
C GLU A 133 -12.70 -19.44 -21.53
N GLY A 134 -12.22 -18.52 -22.35
CA GLY A 134 -13.02 -17.93 -23.44
C GLY A 134 -14.01 -16.86 -23.01
N SER A 135 -14.10 -16.51 -21.72
CA SER A 135 -14.88 -15.35 -21.28
C SER A 135 -14.18 -14.04 -21.65
N GLU A 136 -14.96 -12.96 -21.81
CA GLU A 136 -14.41 -11.62 -22.06
C GLU A 136 -13.42 -11.19 -20.96
N GLU A 137 -13.67 -11.60 -19.72
CA GLU A 137 -12.82 -11.31 -18.59
C GLU A 137 -11.52 -12.12 -18.65
N TYR A 138 -11.57 -13.40 -19.05
CA TYR A 138 -10.39 -14.24 -19.26
C TYR A 138 -9.46 -13.62 -20.31
N GLU A 139 -10.01 -13.13 -21.41
CA GLU A 139 -9.25 -12.42 -22.44
C GLU A 139 -8.58 -11.15 -21.89
N LYS A 140 -9.29 -10.37 -21.07
CA LYS A 140 -8.75 -9.16 -20.43
C LYS A 140 -7.59 -9.44 -19.49
N ILE A 141 -7.65 -10.53 -18.71
CA ILE A 141 -6.58 -10.90 -17.77
C ILE A 141 -5.42 -11.67 -18.42
N GLY A 142 -5.43 -11.86 -19.76
CA GLY A 142 -4.34 -12.47 -20.51
C GLY A 142 -4.27 -13.99 -20.42
N HIS A 143 -5.39 -14.67 -20.62
CA HIS A 143 -5.50 -16.14 -20.65
C HIS A 143 -4.97 -16.81 -19.37
N ARG A 144 -5.40 -16.34 -18.22
CA ARG A 144 -5.01 -16.90 -16.93
C ARG A 144 -6.21 -17.42 -16.15
N GLU A 145 -6.09 -18.63 -15.61
CA GLU A 145 -7.07 -19.18 -14.69
C GLU A 145 -6.96 -18.51 -13.32
N LEU A 146 -8.00 -17.79 -12.90
CA LEU A 146 -8.04 -17.07 -11.64
C LEU A 146 -9.42 -17.17 -11.00
N PHE A 147 -9.49 -17.01 -9.68
CA PHE A 147 -10.73 -16.69 -8.99
C PHE A 147 -10.85 -15.17 -8.81
N ALA A 148 -12.07 -14.69 -8.88
CA ALA A 148 -12.42 -13.30 -8.69
C ALA A 148 -13.32 -13.15 -7.46
N PHE A 149 -12.97 -12.20 -6.60
CA PHE A 149 -13.76 -11.75 -5.45
C PHE A 149 -14.20 -10.32 -5.72
N SER A 150 -15.48 -10.12 -6.06
CA SER A 150 -16.03 -8.79 -6.30
C SER A 150 -16.72 -8.27 -5.04
N PHE A 151 -16.51 -7.00 -4.71
CA PHE A 151 -17.03 -6.40 -3.49
C PHE A 151 -17.29 -4.91 -3.65
N ASP A 152 -18.29 -4.41 -2.94
CA ASP A 152 -18.56 -2.99 -2.82
C ASP A 152 -17.68 -2.39 -1.72
N TYR A 153 -16.92 -1.36 -2.07
CA TYR A 153 -16.03 -0.68 -1.15
C TYR A 153 -16.75 -0.18 0.10
N ASP A 154 -17.96 0.35 -0.06
CA ASP A 154 -18.73 0.92 1.04
C ASP A 154 -19.14 -0.09 2.09
N ASN A 155 -19.33 -1.35 1.72
CA ASN A 155 -19.70 -2.43 2.65
C ASN A 155 -18.53 -2.83 3.57
N PHE A 156 -17.29 -2.57 3.20
CA PHE A 156 -16.09 -3.06 3.89
C PHE A 156 -15.22 -1.97 4.49
N LYS A 157 -15.55 -0.69 4.28
CA LYS A 157 -14.74 0.40 4.80
C LYS A 157 -14.68 0.39 6.32
N THR A 158 -13.47 0.40 6.85
CA THR A 158 -13.20 0.51 8.29
C THR A 158 -13.07 1.95 8.77
N TYR A 159 -13.03 2.89 7.81
CA TYR A 159 -12.88 4.33 8.05
C TYR A 159 -13.93 5.09 7.25
N ASN A 160 -14.29 6.28 7.68
CA ASN A 160 -15.16 7.18 6.92
C ASN A 160 -14.44 7.76 5.69
N VAL A 161 -14.03 6.87 4.81
CA VAL A 161 -13.35 7.19 3.56
C VAL A 161 -14.29 6.86 2.43
N SER A 162 -14.61 7.81 1.59
CA SER A 162 -15.27 7.56 0.31
C SER A 162 -14.23 7.14 -0.72
N SER A 163 -14.54 6.15 -1.55
CA SER A 163 -13.76 5.83 -2.73
C SER A 163 -14.54 6.26 -3.97
N PRO A 164 -13.88 6.82 -4.99
CA PRO A 164 -14.52 7.08 -6.28
C PRO A 164 -14.84 5.79 -7.04
N VAL A 165 -14.19 4.68 -6.65
CA VAL A 165 -14.47 3.35 -7.18
C VAL A 165 -15.37 2.64 -6.18
N ASN A 166 -16.63 2.40 -6.55
CA ASN A 166 -17.59 1.75 -5.67
C ASN A 166 -17.38 0.25 -5.60
N GLU A 167 -17.09 -0.38 -6.74
CA GLU A 167 -16.91 -1.82 -6.86
C GLU A 167 -15.47 -2.17 -7.25
N TRP A 168 -14.88 -3.12 -6.53
CA TRP A 168 -13.57 -3.69 -6.79
C TRP A 168 -13.69 -5.18 -7.07
N THR A 169 -12.88 -5.69 -7.99
CA THR A 169 -12.70 -7.13 -8.20
C THR A 169 -11.24 -7.48 -7.94
N ALA A 170 -11.02 -8.32 -6.94
CA ALA A 170 -9.70 -8.84 -6.59
C ALA A 170 -9.53 -10.25 -7.15
N TYR A 171 -8.43 -10.48 -7.85
CA TYR A 171 -8.09 -11.75 -8.50
C TYR A 171 -6.99 -12.48 -7.74
N THR A 172 -6.99 -13.81 -7.80
CA THR A 172 -5.95 -14.67 -7.20
C THR A 172 -4.64 -14.64 -7.99
N TYR A 173 -4.31 -13.47 -8.51
CA TYR A 173 -3.09 -13.25 -9.30
C TYR A 173 -1.83 -13.28 -8.43
N GLY A 174 -0.81 -13.99 -8.92
CA GLY A 174 0.52 -14.03 -8.33
C GLY A 174 0.59 -14.84 -7.02
N GLU A 175 1.78 -14.98 -6.53
CA GLU A 175 2.05 -15.70 -5.29
C GLU A 175 1.88 -14.80 -4.06
N ARG A 176 1.58 -15.41 -2.93
CA ARG A 176 1.49 -14.73 -1.64
C ARG A 176 2.41 -15.38 -0.61
N ILE A 177 2.88 -14.60 0.34
CA ILE A 177 3.74 -15.07 1.42
C ILE A 177 2.93 -15.21 2.71
N LYS A 178 2.83 -16.43 3.20
CA LYS A 178 2.29 -16.75 4.52
C LYS A 178 3.41 -16.91 5.52
N LYS A 179 3.41 -16.05 6.56
CA LYS A 179 4.36 -16.14 7.67
C LYS A 179 3.81 -17.06 8.75
N LEU A 180 4.54 -18.12 9.06
CA LEU A 180 4.22 -19.07 10.12
C LEU A 180 4.93 -18.68 11.42
N TYR A 181 4.20 -18.78 12.52
CA TYR A 181 4.69 -18.49 13.85
C TYR A 181 4.47 -19.69 14.77
N LYS A 182 5.44 -19.96 15.64
CA LYS A 182 5.31 -20.92 16.72
C LYS A 182 5.67 -20.21 18.04
N ASP A 183 4.79 -20.32 19.03
CA ASP A 183 4.96 -19.69 20.35
C ASP A 183 5.28 -18.17 20.28
N GLY A 184 4.64 -17.49 19.32
CA GLY A 184 4.84 -16.06 19.06
C GLY A 184 6.15 -15.70 18.35
N ARG A 185 6.99 -16.69 18.02
CA ARG A 185 8.22 -16.53 17.26
C ARG A 185 8.01 -16.92 15.80
N TRP A 186 8.63 -16.15 14.92
CA TRP A 186 8.65 -16.52 13.51
C TRP A 186 9.34 -17.88 13.32
N LEU A 187 8.73 -18.73 12.49
CA LEU A 187 9.22 -20.06 12.18
C LEU A 187 9.80 -20.13 10.76
N ARG A 188 8.96 -19.83 9.78
CA ARG A 188 9.30 -19.81 8.34
C ARG A 188 8.23 -19.07 7.56
N SER A 189 8.51 -18.81 6.28
CA SER A 189 7.53 -18.35 5.31
C SER A 189 7.18 -19.47 4.35
N GLU A 190 5.94 -19.48 3.88
CA GLU A 190 5.43 -20.37 2.85
C GLU A 190 4.92 -19.56 1.67
N VAL A 191 5.22 -20.01 0.47
CA VAL A 191 4.66 -19.44 -0.77
C VAL A 191 3.31 -20.09 -1.03
N LEU A 192 2.29 -19.29 -1.27
CA LEU A 192 0.94 -19.73 -1.56
C LEU A 192 0.61 -19.46 -3.04
N ASN A 193 0.21 -20.50 -3.74
CA ASN A 193 -0.50 -20.38 -5.02
C ASN A 193 -2.00 -20.38 -4.74
N LEU A 194 -2.60 -19.19 -4.75
CA LEU A 194 -4.00 -19.00 -4.33
C LEU A 194 -4.99 -19.71 -5.26
N THR A 195 -4.75 -19.67 -6.56
CA THR A 195 -5.62 -20.34 -7.54
C THR A 195 -5.64 -21.85 -7.34
N GLU A 196 -4.46 -22.47 -7.24
CA GLU A 196 -4.37 -23.92 -6.98
C GLU A 196 -4.98 -24.32 -5.64
N ASN A 197 -4.77 -23.50 -4.60
CA ASN A 197 -5.37 -23.75 -3.29
C ASN A 197 -6.90 -23.73 -3.36
N LEU A 198 -7.48 -22.76 -4.08
CA LEU A 198 -8.93 -22.67 -4.24
C LEU A 198 -9.48 -23.81 -5.10
N ILE A 199 -8.82 -24.21 -6.18
CA ILE A 199 -9.21 -25.37 -6.96
C ILE A 199 -9.28 -26.62 -6.07
N LYS A 200 -8.21 -26.91 -5.31
CA LYS A 200 -8.16 -28.04 -4.37
C LYS A 200 -9.27 -27.95 -3.32
N LEU A 201 -9.55 -26.75 -2.83
CA LEU A 201 -10.62 -26.52 -1.84
C LEU A 201 -12.00 -26.83 -2.44
N MET A 202 -12.28 -26.36 -3.66
CA MET A 202 -13.55 -26.64 -4.35
C MET A 202 -13.71 -28.14 -4.61
N GLU A 203 -12.68 -28.82 -5.12
CA GLU A 203 -12.68 -30.25 -5.39
C GLU A 203 -12.88 -31.08 -4.10
N GLN A 204 -12.21 -30.72 -3.01
CA GLN A 204 -12.32 -31.41 -1.71
C GLN A 204 -13.74 -31.42 -1.16
N TYR A 205 -14.50 -30.34 -1.41
CA TYR A 205 -15.86 -30.16 -0.89
C TYR A 205 -16.94 -30.38 -1.97
N ASN A 206 -16.55 -30.83 -3.17
CA ASN A 206 -17.44 -31.05 -4.33
C ASN A 206 -18.27 -29.79 -4.67
N ILE A 207 -17.63 -28.64 -4.62
CA ILE A 207 -18.24 -27.36 -5.00
C ILE A 207 -18.01 -27.14 -6.49
N GLU A 208 -19.06 -26.87 -7.23
CA GLU A 208 -18.95 -26.42 -8.61
C GLU A 208 -18.35 -25.00 -8.66
N TYR A 209 -17.43 -24.74 -9.58
CA TYR A 209 -16.77 -23.44 -9.67
C TYR A 209 -16.55 -22.97 -11.11
N LYS A 210 -17.10 -23.68 -12.10
CA LYS A 210 -17.01 -23.35 -13.53
C LYS A 210 -18.36 -22.83 -14.06
N ASP A 211 -18.38 -22.46 -15.33
CA ASP A 211 -19.56 -22.03 -16.06
C ASP A 211 -20.28 -20.79 -15.47
N GLY A 212 -19.50 -19.90 -14.85
CA GLY A 212 -20.01 -18.66 -14.28
C GLY A 212 -20.74 -18.84 -12.94
N HIS A 213 -20.62 -20.01 -12.32
CA HIS A 213 -21.21 -20.29 -11.02
C HIS A 213 -20.68 -19.35 -9.92
N ASP A 214 -21.58 -18.80 -9.11
CA ASP A 214 -21.22 -17.98 -7.95
C ASP A 214 -21.17 -18.86 -6.70
N ILE A 215 -19.97 -19.10 -6.20
CA ILE A 215 -19.70 -19.96 -5.03
C ILE A 215 -20.51 -19.55 -3.78
N ARG A 216 -21.00 -18.28 -3.72
CA ARG A 216 -21.86 -17.84 -2.62
C ARG A 216 -23.19 -18.60 -2.57
N GLU A 217 -23.67 -19.15 -3.69
CA GLU A 217 -24.86 -19.98 -3.70
C GLU A 217 -24.67 -21.22 -2.84
N ASP A 218 -23.51 -21.90 -2.97
CA ASP A 218 -23.16 -23.04 -2.12
C ASP A 218 -22.98 -22.63 -0.66
N ILE A 219 -22.24 -21.53 -0.42
CA ILE A 219 -22.01 -21.03 0.94
C ILE A 219 -23.35 -20.73 1.65
N SER A 220 -24.35 -20.23 0.94
CA SER A 220 -25.64 -19.88 1.51
C SER A 220 -26.31 -21.08 2.16
N HIS A 221 -26.19 -22.26 1.57
CA HIS A 221 -26.78 -23.52 2.00
C HIS A 221 -25.93 -24.31 3.00
N MET A 222 -24.67 -23.87 3.24
CA MET A 222 -23.75 -24.55 4.15
C MET A 222 -24.13 -24.35 5.62
N ASP A 223 -24.14 -25.44 6.38
CA ASP A 223 -24.17 -25.42 7.83
C ASP A 223 -22.82 -24.98 8.39
N GLU A 224 -22.81 -23.98 9.26
CA GLU A 224 -21.58 -23.34 9.77
C GLU A 224 -20.73 -24.29 10.63
N THR A 225 -21.34 -25.30 11.26
CA THR A 225 -20.61 -26.26 12.09
C THR A 225 -19.99 -27.36 11.24
N ARG A 226 -20.75 -27.89 10.28
CA ARG A 226 -20.29 -28.99 9.42
C ARG A 226 -19.28 -28.53 8.37
N ASN A 227 -19.43 -27.29 7.88
CA ASN A 227 -18.60 -26.72 6.82
C ASN A 227 -17.64 -25.65 7.35
N ALA A 228 -17.32 -25.65 8.65
CA ALA A 228 -16.46 -24.68 9.28
C ALA A 228 -15.09 -24.56 8.59
N ASP A 229 -14.49 -25.69 8.23
CA ASP A 229 -13.16 -25.73 7.60
C ASP A 229 -13.18 -25.11 6.19
N PHE A 230 -14.23 -25.38 5.40
CA PHE A 230 -14.39 -24.77 4.08
C PHE A 230 -14.52 -23.24 4.19
N ILE A 231 -15.44 -22.76 5.03
CA ILE A 231 -15.69 -21.33 5.23
C ILE A 231 -14.42 -20.62 5.72
N CYS A 232 -13.71 -21.23 6.67
CA CYS A 232 -12.47 -20.67 7.19
C CYS A 232 -11.36 -20.64 6.15
N SER A 233 -11.22 -21.71 5.34
CA SER A 233 -10.20 -21.78 4.30
C SER A 233 -10.47 -20.76 3.19
N LEU A 234 -11.69 -20.69 2.69
CA LEU A 234 -12.07 -19.70 1.68
C LEU A 234 -11.85 -18.26 2.17
N PHE A 235 -12.20 -17.98 3.43
CA PHE A 235 -11.93 -16.68 4.03
C PHE A 235 -10.42 -16.37 4.15
N GLU A 236 -9.59 -17.37 4.46
CA GLU A 236 -8.12 -17.18 4.49
C GLU A 236 -7.56 -16.95 3.08
N GLU A 237 -8.04 -17.65 2.04
CA GLU A 237 -7.61 -17.42 0.65
C GLU A 237 -7.98 -16.01 0.18
N LEU A 238 -9.18 -15.51 0.49
CA LEU A 238 -9.53 -14.12 0.24
C LEU A 238 -8.61 -13.14 0.95
N LYS A 239 -8.30 -13.39 2.22
CA LYS A 239 -7.40 -12.53 3.00
C LYS A 239 -6.00 -12.46 2.36
N TYR A 240 -5.47 -13.57 1.83
CA TYR A 240 -4.21 -13.56 1.10
C TYR A 240 -4.36 -12.94 -0.29
N THR A 241 -5.50 -13.12 -0.97
CA THR A 241 -5.75 -12.48 -2.27
C THR A 241 -5.60 -10.96 -2.20
N VAL A 242 -6.16 -10.32 -1.17
CA VAL A 242 -6.08 -8.87 -0.99
C VAL A 242 -4.82 -8.39 -0.26
N GLN A 243 -3.86 -9.28 -0.01
CA GLN A 243 -2.58 -8.92 0.58
C GLN A 243 -1.64 -8.34 -0.47
N LEU A 244 -1.37 -7.04 -0.41
CA LEU A 244 -0.50 -6.36 -1.37
C LEU A 244 0.99 -6.63 -1.10
N ARG A 245 1.44 -6.44 0.14
CA ARG A 245 2.86 -6.59 0.50
C ARG A 245 3.20 -8.02 0.88
N ASN A 246 4.17 -8.59 0.18
CA ASN A 246 4.66 -9.94 0.36
C ASN A 246 6.16 -9.90 0.65
N SER A 247 6.54 -10.06 1.92
CA SER A 247 7.95 -10.02 2.36
C SER A 247 8.29 -11.31 3.08
N LYS A 248 9.41 -11.93 2.73
CA LYS A 248 10.04 -12.98 3.55
C LYS A 248 10.74 -12.33 4.75
N SER A 249 11.23 -13.12 5.69
CA SER A 249 12.09 -12.60 6.74
C SER A 249 13.52 -12.44 6.20
N GLU A 250 14.28 -11.52 6.80
CA GLU A 250 15.71 -11.32 6.48
C GLU A 250 16.55 -12.61 6.61
N ALA A 251 16.11 -13.56 7.46
CA ALA A 251 16.78 -14.86 7.61
C ALA A 251 16.61 -15.81 6.41
N GLU A 252 15.59 -15.57 5.55
CA GLU A 252 15.32 -16.41 4.38
C GLU A 252 15.84 -15.77 3.09
N ASP A 253 15.65 -14.46 2.96
CA ASP A 253 16.04 -13.70 1.78
C ASP A 253 16.02 -12.21 2.10
N GLU A 254 17.18 -11.58 2.19
CA GLU A 254 17.35 -10.19 2.59
C GLU A 254 16.67 -9.19 1.63
N ASN A 255 16.47 -9.57 0.38
CA ASN A 255 15.98 -8.66 -0.66
C ASN A 255 14.52 -8.90 -1.06
N TYR A 256 13.80 -9.81 -0.39
CA TYR A 256 12.45 -10.15 -0.79
C TYR A 256 11.43 -9.25 -0.09
N ASP A 257 11.06 -8.15 -0.74
CA ASP A 257 9.98 -7.25 -0.32
C ASP A 257 9.15 -6.83 -1.55
N ARG A 258 8.25 -7.70 -1.92
CA ARG A 258 7.47 -7.63 -3.15
C ARG A 258 6.08 -7.07 -2.91
N LEU A 259 5.61 -6.24 -3.83
CA LEU A 259 4.21 -5.85 -3.96
C LEU A 259 3.57 -6.58 -5.12
N VAL A 260 2.42 -7.19 -4.88
CA VAL A 260 1.60 -7.85 -5.90
C VAL A 260 0.17 -7.35 -5.75
N SER A 261 -0.36 -6.71 -6.78
CA SER A 261 -1.75 -6.24 -6.76
C SER A 261 -2.71 -7.34 -7.21
N PRO A 262 -3.82 -7.51 -6.50
CA PRO A 262 -4.89 -8.38 -6.95
C PRO A 262 -5.86 -7.68 -7.93
N ILE A 263 -5.65 -6.41 -8.24
CA ILE A 263 -6.58 -5.57 -8.98
C ILE A 263 -6.05 -5.35 -10.40
N LEU A 264 -6.92 -5.52 -11.39
CA LEU A 264 -6.63 -5.24 -12.78
C LEU A 264 -6.60 -3.72 -13.02
N ASN A 265 -5.53 -3.23 -13.61
CA ASN A 265 -5.39 -1.81 -13.96
C ASN A 265 -6.09 -1.47 -15.28
N SER A 266 -6.08 -0.19 -15.65
CA SER A 266 -6.72 0.29 -16.89
C SER A 266 -6.12 -0.27 -18.20
N SER A 267 -4.92 -0.82 -18.13
CA SER A 267 -4.23 -1.47 -19.26
C SER A 267 -4.41 -2.99 -19.26
N ASN A 268 -5.35 -3.51 -18.45
CA ASN A 268 -5.62 -4.94 -18.27
C ASN A 268 -4.42 -5.75 -17.76
N GLY A 269 -3.54 -5.12 -16.98
CA GLY A 269 -2.41 -5.76 -16.31
C GLY A 269 -2.52 -5.70 -14.79
N PHE A 270 -1.79 -6.58 -14.11
CA PHE A 270 -1.62 -6.51 -12.68
C PHE A 270 -0.28 -5.86 -12.36
N TYR A 271 -0.25 -5.03 -11.33
CA TYR A 271 1.01 -4.52 -10.82
C TYR A 271 1.72 -5.58 -9.99
N ASP A 272 2.92 -5.95 -10.42
CA ASP A 272 3.83 -6.83 -9.72
C ASP A 272 5.22 -6.22 -9.71
N SER A 273 5.74 -5.92 -8.54
CA SER A 273 7.03 -5.24 -8.42
C SER A 273 8.22 -6.11 -8.86
N SER A 274 8.08 -7.44 -8.96
CA SER A 274 9.14 -8.32 -9.46
C SER A 274 9.40 -8.14 -10.95
N ASP A 275 8.40 -7.75 -11.73
CA ASP A 275 8.54 -7.51 -13.17
C ASP A 275 9.53 -6.37 -13.45
N TYR A 276 9.79 -5.50 -12.45
CA TYR A 276 10.71 -4.38 -12.54
C TYR A 276 12.14 -4.72 -12.11
N MET A 277 12.33 -5.80 -11.33
CA MET A 277 13.65 -6.24 -10.89
C MET A 277 14.42 -6.98 -12.01
N GLU A 278 13.70 -7.65 -12.92
CA GLU A 278 14.32 -8.43 -14.01
C GLU A 278 14.84 -7.55 -15.16
N ASN A 279 14.44 -6.28 -15.23
CA ASN A 279 14.77 -5.36 -16.31
C ASN A 279 15.71 -4.22 -15.88
N GLU A 280 16.79 -4.50 -15.16
CA GLU A 280 17.75 -3.49 -14.68
C GLU A 280 18.35 -2.58 -15.80
N ASN A 281 18.28 -3.01 -17.05
CA ASN A 281 18.76 -2.26 -18.21
C ASN A 281 17.72 -1.32 -18.84
N ASN A 282 16.49 -1.27 -18.34
CA ASN A 282 15.44 -0.47 -18.94
C ASN A 282 15.16 0.77 -18.08
N THR A 283 15.70 1.92 -18.52
CA THR A 283 15.64 3.21 -17.79
C THR A 283 14.27 3.90 -17.79
N THR A 284 13.22 3.25 -18.30
CA THR A 284 11.87 3.82 -18.47
C THR A 284 10.85 3.36 -17.45
N HIS A 285 11.25 2.73 -16.35
CA HIS A 285 10.31 2.27 -15.33
C HIS A 285 9.73 3.44 -14.53
N THR A 286 8.43 3.65 -14.67
CA THR A 286 7.67 4.68 -13.95
C THR A 286 7.11 4.19 -12.63
N MET A 287 7.13 2.88 -12.37
CA MET A 287 6.53 2.25 -11.20
C MET A 287 7.58 1.76 -10.18
N PRO A 288 7.24 1.72 -8.89
CA PRO A 288 8.16 1.29 -7.83
C PRO A 288 8.57 -0.18 -7.95
N LYS A 289 9.85 -0.49 -7.70
CA LYS A 289 10.43 -1.84 -7.82
C LYS A 289 10.24 -2.74 -6.60
N ASP A 290 9.85 -2.19 -5.46
CA ASP A 290 9.63 -2.89 -4.19
C ASP A 290 8.68 -2.08 -3.28
N ALA A 291 8.34 -2.63 -2.12
CA ALA A 291 7.41 -2.00 -1.19
C ALA A 291 7.97 -0.73 -0.52
N ASP A 292 9.26 -0.63 -0.31
CA ASP A 292 9.90 0.54 0.28
C ASP A 292 10.00 1.68 -0.76
N ALA A 293 10.34 1.34 -2.00
CA ALA A 293 10.27 2.28 -3.13
C ALA A 293 8.84 2.78 -3.35
N ASN A 294 7.82 1.91 -3.20
CA ASN A 294 6.42 2.32 -3.26
C ASN A 294 6.03 3.27 -2.12
N GLY A 295 6.52 3.01 -0.92
CA GLY A 295 6.34 3.93 0.21
C GLY A 295 6.91 5.32 -0.09
N ALA A 296 8.13 5.39 -0.59
CA ALA A 296 8.78 6.64 -0.97
C ALA A 296 8.04 7.34 -2.13
N TYR A 297 7.57 6.60 -3.12
CA TYR A 297 6.78 7.11 -4.24
C TYR A 297 5.47 7.75 -3.76
N CYS A 298 4.72 7.06 -2.91
CA CYS A 298 3.47 7.57 -2.34
C CYS A 298 3.69 8.81 -1.45
N ILE A 299 4.81 8.86 -0.71
CA ILE A 299 5.21 10.04 0.07
C ILE A 299 5.47 11.23 -0.86
N ALA A 300 6.21 11.01 -1.95
CA ALA A 300 6.48 12.06 -2.95
C ALA A 300 5.18 12.56 -3.61
N LEU A 301 4.25 11.66 -3.94
CA LEU A 301 2.94 12.03 -4.50
C LEU A 301 2.09 12.85 -3.54
N LYS A 302 2.09 12.52 -2.25
CA LYS A 302 1.43 13.34 -1.23
C LYS A 302 1.99 14.74 -1.17
N GLY A 303 3.33 14.87 -1.17
CA GLY A 303 4.00 16.17 -1.20
C GLY A 303 3.63 16.98 -2.45
N LEU A 304 3.59 16.34 -3.62
CA LEU A 304 3.17 16.98 -4.86
C LEU A 304 1.72 17.48 -4.79
N TYR A 305 0.82 16.65 -4.25
CA TYR A 305 -0.58 17.03 -4.04
C TYR A 305 -0.71 18.27 -3.14
N GLU A 306 -0.03 18.28 -1.99
CA GLU A 306 -0.07 19.41 -1.05
C GLU A 306 0.52 20.68 -1.66
N ILE A 307 1.61 20.58 -2.40
CA ILE A 307 2.22 21.73 -3.11
C ILE A 307 1.24 22.29 -4.15
N ASN A 308 0.58 21.44 -4.92
CA ASN A 308 -0.41 21.87 -5.90
C ASN A 308 -1.63 22.50 -5.23
N LYS A 309 -2.11 21.96 -4.12
CA LYS A 309 -3.20 22.51 -3.31
C LYS A 309 -2.84 23.89 -2.79
N ILE A 310 -1.61 24.10 -2.30
CA ILE A 310 -1.10 25.39 -1.88
C ILE A 310 -1.06 26.36 -3.06
N LYS A 311 -0.50 25.95 -4.19
CA LYS A 311 -0.41 26.79 -5.41
C LYS A 311 -1.78 27.28 -5.88
N GLN A 312 -2.77 26.38 -5.94
CA GLN A 312 -4.12 26.71 -6.39
C GLN A 312 -4.85 27.68 -5.46
N ASN A 313 -4.53 27.64 -4.18
CA ASN A 313 -5.17 28.47 -3.16
C ASN A 313 -4.32 29.68 -2.76
N TRP A 314 -3.17 29.90 -3.40
CA TRP A 314 -2.27 30.99 -3.05
C TRP A 314 -2.86 32.36 -3.41
N SER A 315 -2.78 33.28 -2.46
CA SER A 315 -2.92 34.74 -2.71
C SER A 315 -1.99 35.46 -1.74
N ASP A 316 -1.48 36.60 -2.12
CA ASP A 316 -0.48 37.35 -1.33
C ASP A 316 -0.97 37.70 0.08
N ASP A 317 -2.28 37.86 0.27
CA ASP A 317 -2.91 38.20 1.55
C ASP A 317 -3.38 36.94 2.34
N LYS A 318 -3.26 35.76 1.78
CA LYS A 318 -3.80 34.56 2.42
C LYS A 318 -2.84 33.96 3.45
N LYS A 319 -3.31 33.87 4.70
CA LYS A 319 -2.66 33.05 5.74
C LYS A 319 -3.28 31.66 5.75
N PHE A 320 -2.49 30.66 5.39
CA PHE A 320 -2.92 29.26 5.47
C PHE A 320 -3.12 28.82 6.91
N LYS A 321 -4.21 28.11 7.19
CA LYS A 321 -4.39 27.40 8.44
C LYS A 321 -3.60 26.08 8.38
N GLU A 322 -3.18 25.57 9.54
CA GLU A 322 -2.39 24.33 9.62
C GLU A 322 -3.07 23.15 8.90
N ASN A 323 -4.39 23.01 9.02
CA ASN A 323 -5.16 21.95 8.36
C ASN A 323 -5.28 22.10 6.84
N GLU A 324 -5.03 23.28 6.29
CA GLU A 324 -5.01 23.52 4.84
C GLU A 324 -3.69 23.10 4.20
N LEU A 325 -2.65 22.87 5.01
CA LEU A 325 -1.31 22.48 4.58
C LEU A 325 -1.09 20.96 4.60
N TYR A 326 -2.07 20.19 5.05
CA TYR A 326 -1.97 18.74 5.13
C TYR A 326 -3.03 18.06 4.29
N ILE A 327 -2.63 16.95 3.68
CA ILE A 327 -3.57 16.02 3.04
C ILE A 327 -4.15 15.09 4.11
N ASN A 328 -5.47 15.06 4.24
CA ASN A 328 -6.13 14.06 5.07
C ASN A 328 -6.25 12.71 4.33
N VAL A 329 -6.66 11.68 5.06
CA VAL A 329 -6.74 10.31 4.50
C VAL A 329 -7.75 10.23 3.35
N THR A 330 -8.90 10.88 3.48
CA THR A 330 -9.95 10.87 2.45
C THR A 330 -9.45 11.56 1.18
N GLU A 331 -8.89 12.76 1.29
CA GLU A 331 -8.32 13.48 0.15
C GLU A 331 -7.21 12.68 -0.54
N TRP A 332 -6.40 11.96 0.26
CA TRP A 332 -5.32 11.13 -0.29
C TRP A 332 -5.85 9.95 -1.10
N LEU A 333 -6.83 9.23 -0.56
CA LEU A 333 -7.39 8.08 -1.25
C LEU A 333 -8.18 8.49 -2.49
N ASP A 334 -8.93 9.58 -2.40
CA ASP A 334 -9.61 10.17 -3.54
C ASP A 334 -8.62 10.56 -4.64
N TYR A 335 -7.53 11.24 -4.29
CA TYR A 335 -6.49 11.62 -5.23
C TYR A 335 -5.83 10.42 -5.90
N ILE A 336 -5.40 9.41 -5.13
CA ILE A 336 -4.65 8.28 -5.69
C ILE A 336 -5.52 7.36 -6.55
N GLN A 337 -6.80 7.19 -6.20
CA GLN A 337 -7.73 6.36 -6.95
C GLN A 337 -8.29 7.06 -8.19
N ASN A 338 -8.41 8.39 -8.17
CA ASN A 338 -8.80 9.18 -9.34
C ASN A 338 -7.62 9.48 -10.28
N ARG A 339 -6.41 9.37 -9.80
CA ARG A 339 -5.22 9.50 -10.61
C ARG A 339 -5.08 8.23 -11.47
N ARG A 340 -5.95 8.10 -12.47
CA ARG A 340 -5.72 7.15 -13.56
C ARG A 340 -4.46 7.63 -14.25
N PHE A 341 -3.40 6.83 -14.14
CA PHE A 341 -2.13 7.12 -14.76
C PHE A 341 -2.35 7.19 -16.27
N GLU A 342 -2.25 8.41 -16.79
CA GLU A 342 -2.14 8.70 -18.21
C GLU A 342 -0.78 8.24 -18.73
#